data_8834131cf9b8d3d40a2be0968773951d
#
_entry.id   8834131cf9b8d3d40a2be0968773951d
#
_cell.length_a   1.000
_cell.length_b   1.000
_cell.length_c   1.000
_cell.angle_alpha   90.00
_cell.angle_beta   90.00
_cell.angle_gamma   90.00
#
_symmetry.space_group_name_H-M   'P 1'
#
loop_
_entity.id
_entity.type
_entity.pdbx_description
1 polymer ?
#
loop_
_entity_poly.entity_id
_entity_poly.type
_entity_poly.pdbx_seq_one_letter_code
_entity_poly.pdbx_strand_id
1 'polypeptide(L)'
;MLLLWVATDWPLGLLGASYLASAHMLQFLIYTMAVAPLFWLGIPEWMARRIAGRLRLYRLMGRIAQPVVGGVLFNFILIATHSPWAVDNFRTNQFGSFLMDFVWLIGGLLVWAPIVSPITEHRMTSYPGRMAYLFLALGVVPAVPAGFLTFAGFPLYAIYELAPRVHGLSATTDQQLAGLVMKLGGIPVVWGTIVALMYQWSEATRAESATFRAKNNALSTPERLDQSNTEADQ
;
A
#
# COMPACT_ATOMS: atom_id res chain seq x y z
N MET A 1 -14.83 4.91 -7.10
CA MET A 1 -16.21 4.82 -6.58
C MET A 1 -16.78 3.41 -6.63
N LEU A 2 -16.79 2.70 -7.79
CA LEU A 2 -17.37 1.35 -7.90
C LEU A 2 -16.75 0.33 -6.91
N LEU A 3 -15.41 0.29 -6.81
CA LEU A 3 -14.72 -0.61 -5.88
C LEU A 3 -15.10 -0.36 -4.41
N LEU A 4 -15.23 0.91 -4.04
CA LEU A 4 -15.64 1.27 -2.68
C LEU A 4 -17.07 0.79 -2.42
N TRP A 5 -17.98 1.01 -3.37
CA TRP A 5 -19.38 0.57 -3.27
C TRP A 5 -19.50 -0.95 -3.16
N VAL A 6 -18.80 -1.72 -4.02
CA VAL A 6 -18.79 -3.19 -3.94
C VAL A 6 -18.19 -3.69 -2.62
N ALA A 7 -17.19 -3.01 -2.08
CA ALA A 7 -16.57 -3.41 -0.82
C ALA A 7 -17.45 -3.09 0.41
N THR A 8 -18.21 -1.99 0.39
CA THR A 8 -19.03 -1.56 1.53
C THR A 8 -20.44 -2.14 1.54
N ASP A 9 -20.99 -2.45 0.35
CA ASP A 9 -22.38 -2.82 0.15
C ASP A 9 -22.51 -4.28 -0.30
N TRP A 10 -23.65 -4.63 -0.85
CA TRP A 10 -23.93 -5.99 -1.32
C TRP A 10 -23.16 -6.30 -2.63
N PRO A 11 -22.64 -7.51 -2.80
CA PRO A 11 -22.71 -8.67 -1.89
C PRO A 11 -21.57 -8.73 -0.86
N LEU A 12 -20.42 -8.06 -1.10
CA LEU A 12 -19.19 -8.31 -0.35
C LEU A 12 -19.25 -7.76 1.07
N GLY A 13 -19.81 -6.54 1.25
CA GLY A 13 -19.97 -5.93 2.55
C GLY A 13 -20.77 -6.78 3.52
N LEU A 14 -21.91 -7.31 3.06
CA LEU A 14 -22.75 -8.19 3.87
C LEU A 14 -22.07 -9.52 4.20
N LEU A 15 -21.47 -10.15 3.20
CA LEU A 15 -20.79 -11.45 3.38
C LEU A 15 -19.61 -11.34 4.35
N GLY A 16 -18.79 -10.30 4.22
CA GLY A 16 -17.64 -10.06 5.08
C GLY A 16 -17.99 -9.59 6.49
N ALA A 17 -19.13 -8.91 6.65
CA ALA A 17 -19.56 -8.46 7.98
C ALA A 17 -20.09 -9.60 8.87
N SER A 18 -20.78 -10.60 8.28
CA SER A 18 -21.56 -11.53 9.10
C SER A 18 -21.45 -13.01 8.75
N TYR A 19 -20.86 -13.37 7.59
CA TYR A 19 -20.95 -14.75 7.12
C TYR A 19 -19.62 -15.42 6.83
N LEU A 20 -18.67 -14.72 6.19
CA LEU A 20 -17.44 -15.31 5.67
C LEU A 20 -16.20 -14.51 6.05
N ALA A 21 -15.24 -15.16 6.71
CA ALA A 21 -13.93 -14.59 6.98
C ALA A 21 -13.14 -14.31 5.69
N SER A 22 -13.30 -15.15 4.66
CA SER A 22 -12.67 -14.94 3.34
C SER A 22 -13.18 -13.67 2.64
N ALA A 23 -14.48 -13.39 2.72
CA ALA A 23 -15.06 -12.15 2.21
C ALA A 23 -14.57 -10.91 3.00
N HIS A 24 -14.46 -11.01 4.31
CA HIS A 24 -13.86 -9.99 5.17
C HIS A 24 -12.42 -9.65 4.75
N MET A 25 -11.59 -10.67 4.48
CA MET A 25 -10.22 -10.44 4.02
C MET A 25 -10.16 -9.83 2.61
N LEU A 26 -11.04 -10.25 1.71
CA LEU A 26 -11.14 -9.63 0.39
C LEU A 26 -11.56 -8.16 0.47
N GLN A 27 -12.52 -7.84 1.34
CA GLN A 27 -12.95 -6.50 1.65
C GLN A 27 -11.77 -5.64 2.16
N PHE A 28 -11.02 -6.14 3.14
CA PHE A 28 -9.81 -5.49 3.66
C PHE A 28 -8.79 -5.18 2.54
N LEU A 29 -8.52 -6.15 1.67
CA LEU A 29 -7.59 -5.97 0.54
C LEU A 29 -8.08 -4.90 -0.45
N ILE A 30 -9.37 -4.88 -0.76
CA ILE A 30 -9.93 -3.86 -1.65
C ILE A 30 -9.72 -2.45 -1.06
N TYR A 31 -10.00 -2.25 0.23
CA TYR A 31 -9.78 -0.96 0.88
C TYR A 31 -8.32 -0.55 0.89
N THR A 32 -7.43 -1.48 1.27
CA THR A 32 -6.04 -1.15 1.55
C THR A 32 -5.13 -1.21 0.32
N MET A 33 -5.37 -2.16 -0.60
CA MET A 33 -4.49 -2.40 -1.75
C MET A 33 -5.01 -1.81 -3.07
N ALA A 34 -6.32 -1.54 -3.18
CA ALA A 34 -6.90 -0.98 -4.40
C ALA A 34 -7.39 0.45 -4.18
N VAL A 35 -8.34 0.65 -3.26
CA VAL A 35 -8.99 1.96 -3.08
C VAL A 35 -7.99 3.01 -2.59
N ALA A 36 -7.17 2.70 -1.60
CA ALA A 36 -6.25 3.67 -1.01
C ALA A 36 -5.19 4.21 -2.00
N PRO A 37 -4.43 3.38 -2.75
CA PRO A 37 -3.49 3.91 -3.72
C PRO A 37 -4.17 4.62 -4.89
N LEU A 38 -5.32 4.12 -5.38
CA LEU A 38 -6.08 4.78 -6.44
C LEU A 38 -6.63 6.13 -5.99
N PHE A 39 -7.02 6.26 -4.72
CA PHE A 39 -7.44 7.54 -4.15
C PHE A 39 -6.31 8.57 -4.20
N TRP A 40 -5.10 8.21 -3.76
CA TRP A 40 -3.94 9.10 -3.84
C TRP A 40 -3.58 9.48 -5.29
N LEU A 41 -3.60 8.53 -6.20
CA LEU A 41 -3.31 8.75 -7.61
C LEU A 41 -4.37 9.60 -8.32
N GLY A 42 -5.62 9.55 -7.85
CA GLY A 42 -6.73 10.32 -8.40
C GLY A 42 -6.76 11.79 -7.96
N ILE A 43 -5.98 12.20 -6.94
CA ILE A 43 -5.95 13.57 -6.44
C ILE A 43 -4.83 14.34 -7.15
N PRO A 44 -5.14 15.38 -7.96
CA PRO A 44 -4.12 16.25 -8.54
C PRO A 44 -3.35 17.01 -7.45
N GLU A 45 -2.06 17.24 -7.68
CA GLU A 45 -1.17 17.92 -6.72
C GLU A 45 -1.70 19.29 -6.28
N TRP A 46 -2.22 20.11 -7.22
CA TRP A 46 -2.77 21.41 -6.91
C TRP A 46 -3.96 21.35 -5.91
N MET A 47 -4.80 20.31 -6.05
CA MET A 47 -5.94 20.09 -5.16
C MET A 47 -5.46 19.66 -3.77
N ALA A 48 -4.51 18.72 -3.70
CA ALA A 48 -3.93 18.26 -2.44
C ALA A 48 -3.26 19.44 -1.68
N ARG A 49 -2.48 20.26 -2.37
CA ARG A 49 -1.84 21.46 -1.79
C ARG A 49 -2.87 22.47 -1.30
N ARG A 50 -3.95 22.70 -2.06
CA ARG A 50 -5.02 23.63 -1.68
C ARG A 50 -5.77 23.17 -0.43
N ILE A 51 -6.11 21.86 -0.36
CA ILE A 51 -6.77 21.26 0.82
C ILE A 51 -5.85 21.32 2.03
N ALA A 52 -4.60 20.87 1.89
CA ALA A 52 -3.60 20.85 2.95
C ALA A 52 -3.33 22.28 3.51
N GLY A 53 -3.26 23.27 2.62
CA GLY A 53 -3.07 24.68 3.01
C GLY A 53 -4.28 25.26 3.74
N ARG A 54 -5.51 25.04 3.22
CA ARG A 54 -6.74 25.54 3.87
C ARG A 54 -6.97 24.96 5.26
N LEU A 55 -6.71 23.68 5.43
CA LEU A 55 -6.90 22.96 6.70
C LEU A 55 -5.66 23.04 7.61
N ARG A 56 -4.60 23.77 7.20
CA ARG A 56 -3.30 23.82 7.91
C ARG A 56 -2.71 22.43 8.22
N LEU A 57 -3.05 21.45 7.39
CA LEU A 57 -2.65 20.03 7.56
C LEU A 57 -1.32 19.68 6.89
N TYR A 58 -0.67 20.61 6.21
CA TYR A 58 0.56 20.34 5.43
C TYR A 58 1.64 19.63 6.26
N ARG A 59 1.91 20.14 7.48
CA ARG A 59 2.89 19.54 8.39
C ARG A 59 2.43 18.15 8.89
N LEU A 60 1.14 18.00 9.16
CA LEU A 60 0.57 16.74 9.62
C LEU A 60 0.66 15.70 8.49
N MET A 61 0.28 16.05 7.26
CA MET A 61 0.40 15.19 6.09
C MET A 61 1.85 14.77 5.84
N GLY A 62 2.82 15.68 5.99
CA GLY A 62 4.24 15.35 5.89
C GLY A 62 4.72 14.38 6.98
N ARG A 63 4.22 14.49 8.21
CA ARG A 63 4.54 13.53 9.29
C ARG A 63 3.92 12.16 9.04
N ILE A 64 2.67 12.14 8.61
CA ILE A 64 1.94 10.90 8.28
C ILE A 64 2.58 10.19 7.09
N ALA A 65 3.09 10.93 6.11
CA ALA A 65 3.80 10.39 4.96
C ALA A 65 5.23 9.89 5.27
N GLN A 66 5.70 10.01 6.52
CA GLN A 66 6.95 9.35 6.91
C GLN A 66 6.79 7.82 6.87
N PRO A 67 7.70 7.08 6.21
CA PRO A 67 7.52 5.64 5.98
C PRO A 67 7.41 4.84 7.28
N VAL A 68 8.17 5.19 8.30
CA VAL A 68 8.09 4.51 9.60
C VAL A 68 6.73 4.74 10.25
N VAL A 69 6.21 5.97 10.22
CA VAL A 69 4.91 6.31 10.82
C VAL A 69 3.78 5.61 10.06
N GLY A 70 3.76 5.74 8.72
CA GLY A 70 2.74 5.12 7.88
C GLY A 70 2.74 3.59 7.98
N GLY A 71 3.92 2.97 7.94
CA GLY A 71 4.08 1.52 8.04
C GLY A 71 3.71 0.98 9.42
N VAL A 72 4.14 1.62 10.50
CA VAL A 72 3.82 1.18 11.88
C VAL A 72 2.35 1.35 12.16
N LEU A 73 1.74 2.49 11.83
CA LEU A 73 0.32 2.72 12.07
C LEU A 73 -0.56 1.76 11.26
N PHE A 74 -0.23 1.53 9.99
CA PHE A 74 -0.95 0.55 9.18
C PHE A 74 -0.91 -0.85 9.79
N ASN A 75 0.29 -1.32 10.16
CA ASN A 75 0.43 -2.67 10.72
C ASN A 75 -0.19 -2.78 12.12
N PHE A 76 -0.18 -1.72 12.91
CA PHE A 76 -0.92 -1.66 14.17
C PHE A 76 -2.43 -1.80 13.93
N ILE A 77 -2.98 -1.01 13.00
CA ILE A 77 -4.39 -1.09 12.59
C ILE A 77 -4.72 -2.51 12.10
N LEU A 78 -3.87 -3.07 11.24
CA LEU A 78 -4.06 -4.42 10.71
C LEU A 78 -4.14 -5.44 11.85
N ILE A 79 -3.17 -5.49 12.75
CA ILE A 79 -3.14 -6.46 13.84
C ILE A 79 -4.32 -6.23 14.81
N ALA A 80 -4.60 -4.99 15.17
CA ALA A 80 -5.68 -4.66 16.09
C ALA A 80 -7.06 -5.06 15.53
N THR A 81 -7.35 -4.73 14.27
CA THR A 81 -8.65 -5.01 13.63
C THR A 81 -8.84 -6.47 13.24
N HIS A 82 -7.77 -7.25 13.12
CA HIS A 82 -7.83 -8.69 12.86
C HIS A 82 -7.69 -9.54 14.11
N SER A 83 -7.62 -8.92 15.29
CA SER A 83 -7.71 -9.67 16.54
C SER A 83 -9.11 -10.28 16.71
N PRO A 84 -9.25 -11.50 17.28
CA PRO A 84 -10.55 -12.12 17.52
C PRO A 84 -11.51 -11.20 18.28
N TRP A 85 -10.99 -10.52 19.30
CA TRP A 85 -11.80 -9.58 20.08
C TRP A 85 -12.39 -8.45 19.20
N ALA A 86 -11.60 -7.87 18.31
CA ALA A 86 -12.09 -6.76 17.48
C ALA A 86 -13.11 -7.25 16.45
N VAL A 87 -12.84 -8.36 15.78
CA VAL A 87 -13.76 -8.93 14.78
C VAL A 87 -15.07 -9.30 15.42
N ASP A 88 -15.05 -10.03 16.53
CA ASP A 88 -16.26 -10.52 17.23
C ASP A 88 -17.10 -9.39 17.85
N ASN A 89 -16.49 -8.24 18.19
CA ASN A 89 -17.25 -7.12 18.76
C ASN A 89 -17.71 -6.10 17.72
N PHE A 90 -16.86 -5.74 16.74
CA PHE A 90 -17.21 -4.71 15.77
C PHE A 90 -18.06 -5.23 14.62
N ARG A 91 -17.92 -6.49 14.20
CA ARG A 91 -18.73 -7.05 13.11
C ARG A 91 -20.15 -7.43 13.51
N THR A 92 -20.49 -7.40 14.79
CA THR A 92 -21.85 -7.71 15.29
C THR A 92 -22.88 -6.65 14.98
N ASN A 93 -22.50 -5.44 14.62
CA ASN A 93 -23.41 -4.34 14.32
C ASN A 93 -22.91 -3.47 13.16
N GLN A 94 -23.85 -2.76 12.54
CA GLN A 94 -23.57 -1.96 11.34
C GLN A 94 -22.57 -0.83 11.60
N PHE A 95 -22.68 -0.15 12.74
CA PHE A 95 -21.77 0.94 13.09
C PHE A 95 -20.34 0.45 13.29
N GLY A 96 -20.16 -0.66 14.01
CA GLY A 96 -18.86 -1.28 14.21
C GLY A 96 -18.22 -1.74 12.89
N SER A 97 -19.02 -2.35 11.99
CA SER A 97 -18.57 -2.73 10.65
C SER A 97 -18.11 -1.52 9.84
N PHE A 98 -18.91 -0.45 9.82
CA PHE A 98 -18.53 0.81 9.17
C PHE A 98 -17.24 1.41 9.75
N LEU A 99 -17.11 1.43 11.07
CA LEU A 99 -15.90 1.94 11.72
C LEU A 99 -14.66 1.13 11.36
N MET A 100 -14.76 -0.19 11.32
CA MET A 100 -13.67 -1.08 10.91
C MET A 100 -13.26 -0.82 9.46
N ASP A 101 -14.21 -0.73 8.54
CA ASP A 101 -13.97 -0.45 7.13
C ASP A 101 -13.32 0.93 6.92
N PHE A 102 -13.79 1.93 7.65
CA PHE A 102 -13.21 3.28 7.64
C PHE A 102 -11.76 3.29 8.16
N VAL A 103 -11.48 2.58 9.24
CA VAL A 103 -10.13 2.45 9.80
C VAL A 103 -9.20 1.72 8.83
N TRP A 104 -9.67 0.72 8.10
CA TRP A 104 -8.89 0.07 7.03
C TRP A 104 -8.55 1.01 5.90
N LEU A 105 -9.50 1.82 5.45
CA LEU A 105 -9.24 2.83 4.43
C LEU A 105 -8.17 3.83 4.90
N ILE A 106 -8.29 4.32 6.13
CA ILE A 106 -7.27 5.21 6.72
C ILE A 106 -5.91 4.51 6.78
N GLY A 107 -5.85 3.27 7.27
CA GLY A 107 -4.61 2.48 7.30
C GLY A 107 -3.98 2.34 5.92
N GLY A 108 -4.79 2.03 4.90
CA GLY A 108 -4.35 1.99 3.51
C GLY A 108 -3.80 3.33 3.02
N LEU A 109 -4.49 4.43 3.29
CA LEU A 109 -4.02 5.77 2.92
C LEU A 109 -2.68 6.11 3.60
N LEU A 110 -2.49 5.73 4.87
CA LEU A 110 -1.25 5.93 5.61
C LEU A 110 -0.08 5.17 5.02
N VAL A 111 -0.24 3.89 4.73
CA VAL A 111 0.86 3.04 4.21
C VAL A 111 1.24 3.40 2.78
N TRP A 112 0.31 3.87 1.96
CA TRP A 112 0.60 4.28 0.58
C TRP A 112 1.11 5.72 0.45
N ALA A 113 0.88 6.59 1.44
CA ALA A 113 1.29 8.00 1.38
C ALA A 113 2.80 8.20 1.07
N PRO A 114 3.76 7.46 1.67
CA PRO A 114 5.19 7.60 1.36
C PRO A 114 5.55 7.27 -0.09
N ILE A 115 4.71 6.50 -0.79
CA ILE A 115 4.97 5.99 -2.14
C ILE A 115 4.31 6.86 -3.20
N VAL A 116 3.00 7.14 -3.03
CA VAL A 116 2.15 7.73 -4.09
C VAL A 116 1.48 9.05 -3.68
N SER A 117 1.90 9.70 -2.57
CA SER A 117 1.33 11.01 -2.19
C SER A 117 1.28 11.95 -3.39
N PRO A 118 0.18 12.70 -3.61
CA PRO A 118 0.12 13.72 -4.65
C PRO A 118 1.11 14.87 -4.41
N ILE A 119 1.48 15.14 -3.15
CA ILE A 119 2.48 16.16 -2.80
C ILE A 119 3.86 15.52 -2.88
N THR A 120 4.65 15.94 -3.85
CA THR A 120 5.93 15.30 -4.22
C THR A 120 6.93 15.29 -3.06
N GLU A 121 6.99 16.35 -2.26
CA GLU A 121 7.90 16.49 -1.10
C GLU A 121 7.58 15.51 0.04
N HIS A 122 6.38 14.93 0.03
CA HIS A 122 5.98 13.92 1.01
C HIS A 122 6.33 12.49 0.59
N ARG A 123 6.82 12.30 -0.66
CA ARG A 123 7.24 10.97 -1.12
C ARG A 123 8.66 10.65 -0.66
N MET A 124 8.91 9.39 -0.46
CA MET A 124 10.30 8.91 -0.30
C MET A 124 11.09 9.20 -1.58
N THR A 125 12.31 9.71 -1.44
CA THR A 125 13.19 10.03 -2.58
C THR A 125 13.90 8.80 -3.13
N SER A 126 14.31 7.88 -2.26
CA SER A 126 15.09 6.68 -2.62
C SER A 126 14.20 5.59 -3.22
N TYR A 127 14.46 5.17 -4.46
CA TYR A 127 13.80 4.02 -5.09
C TYR A 127 14.01 2.70 -4.33
N PRO A 128 15.25 2.31 -3.95
CA PRO A 128 15.47 1.12 -3.13
C PRO A 128 14.73 1.19 -1.78
N GLY A 129 14.71 2.39 -1.16
CA GLY A 129 13.97 2.59 0.08
C GLY A 129 12.47 2.37 -0.06
N ARG A 130 11.85 2.84 -1.16
CA ARG A 130 10.42 2.58 -1.47
C ARG A 130 10.13 1.10 -1.62
N MET A 131 10.99 0.37 -2.35
CA MET A 131 10.85 -1.08 -2.56
C MET A 131 10.98 -1.85 -1.25
N ALA A 132 12.00 -1.55 -0.44
CA ALA A 132 12.18 -2.16 0.88
C ALA A 132 11.00 -1.88 1.81
N TYR A 133 10.50 -0.65 1.81
CA TYR A 133 9.33 -0.26 2.59
C TYR A 133 8.08 -1.05 2.21
N LEU A 134 7.77 -1.15 0.91
CA LEU A 134 6.63 -1.93 0.42
C LEU A 134 6.75 -3.41 0.80
N PHE A 135 7.93 -3.98 0.61
CA PHE A 135 8.20 -5.37 0.96
C PHE A 135 7.99 -5.64 2.45
N LEU A 136 8.51 -4.77 3.31
CA LEU A 136 8.38 -4.94 4.77
C LEU A 136 6.97 -4.64 5.26
N ALA A 137 6.42 -3.47 4.92
CA ALA A 137 5.16 -3.00 5.50
C ALA A 137 3.93 -3.74 4.96
N LEU A 138 3.95 -4.14 3.68
CA LEU A 138 2.81 -4.79 3.01
C LEU A 138 3.04 -6.28 2.70
N GLY A 139 4.29 -6.75 2.72
CA GLY A 139 4.63 -8.13 2.42
C GLY A 139 4.90 -8.97 3.68
N VAL A 140 5.89 -8.55 4.48
CA VAL A 140 6.40 -9.37 5.60
C VAL A 140 5.48 -9.31 6.82
N VAL A 141 5.14 -8.13 7.30
CA VAL A 141 4.37 -7.99 8.55
C VAL A 141 2.96 -8.56 8.42
N PRO A 142 2.19 -8.31 7.34
CA PRO A 142 0.87 -8.91 7.14
C PRO A 142 0.89 -10.44 6.98
N ALA A 143 2.03 -11.03 6.62
CA ALA A 143 2.15 -12.49 6.52
C ALA A 143 2.01 -13.20 7.87
N VAL A 144 2.28 -12.51 8.98
CA VAL A 144 2.16 -13.08 10.33
C VAL A 144 0.70 -13.41 10.68
N PRO A 145 -0.25 -12.45 10.71
CA PRO A 145 -1.65 -12.76 10.97
C PRO A 145 -2.26 -13.67 9.90
N ALA A 146 -1.89 -13.53 8.63
CA ALA A 146 -2.32 -14.43 7.57
C ALA A 146 -1.88 -15.88 7.84
N GLY A 147 -0.67 -16.09 8.36
CA GLY A 147 -0.17 -17.40 8.77
C GLY A 147 -1.01 -18.00 9.90
N PHE A 148 -1.33 -17.23 10.93
CA PHE A 148 -2.21 -17.69 12.02
C PHE A 148 -3.57 -18.16 11.49
N LEU A 149 -4.20 -17.38 10.62
CA LEU A 149 -5.49 -17.75 10.01
C LEU A 149 -5.39 -19.01 9.16
N THR A 150 -4.31 -19.16 8.38
CA THR A 150 -4.13 -20.29 7.47
C THR A 150 -3.86 -21.61 8.21
N PHE A 151 -3.08 -21.56 9.30
CA PHE A 151 -2.60 -22.76 9.97
C PHE A 151 -3.37 -23.14 11.23
N ALA A 152 -4.29 -22.29 11.72
CA ALA A 152 -5.14 -22.63 12.85
C ALA A 152 -6.08 -23.78 12.49
N GLY A 153 -6.08 -24.83 13.32
CA GLY A 153 -6.94 -26.01 13.16
C GLY A 153 -8.36 -25.84 13.72
N PHE A 154 -8.68 -24.64 14.22
CA PHE A 154 -9.98 -24.29 14.81
C PHE A 154 -10.35 -22.85 14.44
N PRO A 155 -11.66 -22.50 14.44
CA PRO A 155 -12.10 -21.14 14.17
C PRO A 155 -11.60 -20.16 15.23
N LEU A 156 -11.02 -19.04 14.79
CA LEU A 156 -10.53 -17.97 15.68
C LEU A 156 -11.60 -16.90 15.93
N TYR A 157 -12.59 -16.78 15.05
CA TYR A 157 -13.63 -15.76 15.09
C TYR A 157 -14.99 -16.40 15.38
N ALA A 158 -15.54 -16.13 16.56
CA ALA A 158 -16.83 -16.67 16.99
C ALA A 158 -17.98 -16.21 16.09
N ILE A 159 -17.94 -14.99 15.59
CA ILE A 159 -18.98 -14.49 14.69
C ILE A 159 -19.12 -15.32 13.40
N TYR A 160 -18.01 -15.76 12.81
CA TYR A 160 -18.03 -16.59 11.60
C TYR A 160 -18.25 -18.08 11.92
N GLU A 161 -17.86 -18.53 13.12
CA GLU A 161 -18.13 -19.89 13.58
C GLU A 161 -19.63 -20.13 13.78
N LEU A 162 -20.33 -19.15 14.36
CA LEU A 162 -21.76 -19.23 14.64
C LEU A 162 -22.66 -18.86 13.45
N ALA A 163 -22.09 -18.28 12.40
CA ALA A 163 -22.84 -17.87 11.20
C ALA A 163 -23.43 -19.08 10.44
N PRO A 164 -24.59 -18.90 9.80
CA PRO A 164 -25.12 -19.89 8.86
C PRO A 164 -24.09 -20.22 7.77
N ARG A 165 -23.97 -21.48 7.43
CA ARG A 165 -22.97 -21.94 6.42
C ARG A 165 -23.35 -21.50 5.02
N VAL A 166 -22.44 -20.81 4.36
CA VAL A 166 -22.57 -20.42 2.94
C VAL A 166 -21.88 -21.47 2.08
N HIS A 167 -22.61 -22.02 1.11
CA HIS A 167 -22.10 -23.05 0.18
C HIS A 167 -21.46 -24.29 0.85
N GLY A 168 -21.88 -24.63 2.07
CA GLY A 168 -21.39 -25.81 2.77
C GLY A 168 -19.95 -25.72 3.29
N LEU A 169 -19.30 -24.54 3.24
CA LEU A 169 -17.96 -24.33 3.78
C LEU A 169 -17.97 -24.41 5.31
N SER A 170 -17.03 -25.13 5.89
CA SER A 170 -16.81 -25.08 7.34
C SER A 170 -16.17 -23.75 7.76
N ALA A 171 -16.39 -23.30 8.99
CA ALA A 171 -15.77 -22.05 9.49
C ALA A 171 -14.24 -22.13 9.44
N THR A 172 -13.66 -23.27 9.75
CA THR A 172 -12.20 -23.49 9.70
C THR A 172 -11.69 -23.38 8.25
N THR A 173 -12.36 -24.02 7.29
CA THR A 173 -11.97 -23.95 5.87
C THR A 173 -12.07 -22.52 5.33
N ASP A 174 -13.14 -21.79 5.65
CA ASP A 174 -13.31 -20.40 5.25
C ASP A 174 -12.24 -19.50 5.87
N GLN A 175 -11.91 -19.71 7.15
CA GLN A 175 -10.81 -18.99 7.82
C GLN A 175 -9.45 -19.26 7.16
N GLN A 176 -9.15 -20.50 6.81
CA GLN A 176 -7.91 -20.86 6.12
C GLN A 176 -7.86 -20.21 4.74
N LEU A 177 -8.98 -20.19 4.02
CA LEU A 177 -9.11 -19.44 2.76
C LEU A 177 -8.90 -17.94 2.99
N ALA A 178 -9.44 -17.37 4.06
CA ALA A 178 -9.21 -15.96 4.43
C ALA A 178 -7.72 -15.65 4.61
N GLY A 179 -6.98 -16.52 5.31
CA GLY A 179 -5.53 -16.39 5.45
C GLY A 179 -4.78 -16.44 4.11
N LEU A 180 -5.19 -17.34 3.21
CA LEU A 180 -4.63 -17.40 1.85
C LEU A 180 -4.95 -16.14 1.04
N VAL A 181 -6.19 -15.66 1.08
CA VAL A 181 -6.62 -14.42 0.41
C VAL A 181 -5.79 -13.25 0.93
N MET A 182 -5.62 -13.12 2.23
CA MET A 182 -4.82 -12.05 2.83
C MET A 182 -3.36 -12.09 2.37
N LYS A 183 -2.75 -13.28 2.31
CA LYS A 183 -1.35 -13.46 1.91
C LYS A 183 -1.15 -13.25 0.42
N LEU A 184 -1.97 -13.91 -0.41
CA LEU A 184 -1.78 -13.95 -1.87
C LEU A 184 -2.38 -12.75 -2.58
N GLY A 185 -3.50 -12.21 -2.08
CA GLY A 185 -4.23 -11.13 -2.74
C GLY A 185 -3.49 -9.80 -2.81
N GLY A 186 -2.59 -9.51 -1.86
CA GLY A 186 -1.72 -8.34 -1.88
C GLY A 186 -0.52 -8.45 -2.84
N ILE A 187 -0.11 -9.68 -3.20
CA ILE A 187 1.10 -9.93 -4.00
C ILE A 187 1.09 -9.17 -5.34
N PRO A 188 0.04 -9.24 -6.18
CA PRO A 188 0.05 -8.57 -7.47
C PRO A 188 0.26 -7.06 -7.37
N VAL A 189 -0.34 -6.43 -6.36
CA VAL A 189 -0.26 -4.97 -6.17
C VAL A 189 1.12 -4.57 -5.66
N VAL A 190 1.63 -5.25 -4.64
CA VAL A 190 2.94 -4.95 -4.04
C VAL A 190 4.06 -5.20 -5.03
N TRP A 191 4.10 -6.40 -5.63
CA TRP A 191 5.15 -6.75 -6.59
C TRP A 191 5.03 -5.99 -7.90
N GLY A 192 3.82 -5.74 -8.39
CA GLY A 192 3.61 -4.87 -9.55
C GLY A 192 4.14 -3.45 -9.32
N THR A 193 3.92 -2.91 -8.12
CA THR A 193 4.47 -1.60 -7.74
C THR A 193 5.99 -1.64 -7.61
N ILE A 194 6.57 -2.69 -7.03
CA ILE A 194 8.03 -2.87 -6.94
C ILE A 194 8.66 -2.93 -8.35
N VAL A 195 8.07 -3.70 -9.26
CA VAL A 195 8.55 -3.79 -10.66
C VAL A 195 8.47 -2.43 -11.36
N ALA A 196 7.39 -1.69 -11.18
CA ALA A 196 7.24 -0.33 -11.73
C ALA A 196 8.31 0.63 -11.17
N LEU A 197 8.61 0.55 -9.87
CA LEU A 197 9.66 1.34 -9.23
C LEU A 197 11.06 0.94 -9.72
N MET A 198 11.33 -0.35 -9.93
CA MET A 198 12.58 -0.82 -10.53
C MET A 198 12.80 -0.26 -11.94
N TYR A 199 11.74 -0.28 -12.76
CA TYR A 199 11.80 0.30 -14.09
C TYR A 199 12.11 1.81 -14.04
N GLN A 200 11.38 2.57 -13.22
CA GLN A 200 11.62 4.01 -13.02
C GLN A 200 13.04 4.29 -12.54
N TRP A 201 13.55 3.49 -11.60
CA TRP A 201 14.92 3.62 -11.11
C TRP A 201 15.95 3.36 -12.21
N SER A 202 15.76 2.31 -13.01
CA SER A 202 16.64 2.02 -14.16
C SER A 202 16.69 3.17 -15.15
N GLU A 203 15.54 3.75 -15.50
CA GLU A 203 15.48 4.92 -16.42
C GLU A 203 16.17 6.16 -15.81
N ALA A 204 15.94 6.45 -14.54
CA ALA A 204 16.60 7.57 -13.86
C ALA A 204 18.14 7.41 -13.85
N THR A 205 18.64 6.22 -13.56
CA THR A 205 20.09 5.93 -13.55
C THR A 205 20.70 6.04 -14.97
N ARG A 206 19.97 5.60 -15.99
CA ARG A 206 20.43 5.77 -17.39
C ARG A 206 20.51 7.23 -17.79
N ALA A 207 19.52 8.04 -17.44
CA ALA A 207 19.50 9.47 -17.72
C ALA A 207 20.64 10.22 -17.02
N GLU A 208 20.91 9.92 -15.74
CA GLU A 208 22.04 10.47 -15.00
C GLU A 208 23.38 10.12 -15.65
N SER A 209 23.55 8.84 -16.03
CA SER A 209 24.78 8.36 -16.69
C SER A 209 25.01 9.03 -18.05
N ALA A 210 23.95 9.24 -18.84
CA ALA A 210 24.03 9.95 -20.11
C ALA A 210 24.43 11.41 -19.94
N THR A 211 23.86 12.10 -18.95
CA THR A 211 24.18 13.49 -18.60
C THR A 211 25.64 13.63 -18.15
N PHE A 212 26.11 12.71 -17.31
CA PHE A 212 27.49 12.69 -16.85
C PHE A 212 28.49 12.49 -18.00
N ARG A 213 28.20 11.56 -18.92
CA ARG A 213 29.04 11.34 -20.14
C ARG A 213 29.08 12.56 -21.02
N ALA A 214 27.93 13.20 -21.28
CA ALA A 214 27.87 14.41 -22.09
C ALA A 214 28.69 15.55 -21.48
N LYS A 215 28.60 15.74 -20.14
CA LYS A 215 29.40 16.75 -19.43
C LYS A 215 30.91 16.48 -19.53
N ASN A 216 31.34 15.23 -19.34
CA ASN A 216 32.75 14.88 -19.44
C ASN A 216 33.30 15.07 -20.88
N ASN A 217 32.52 14.71 -21.91
CA ASN A 217 32.92 14.94 -23.29
C ASN A 217 33.06 16.43 -23.59
N ALA A 218 32.15 17.28 -23.09
CA ALA A 218 32.22 18.73 -23.27
C ALA A 218 33.47 19.35 -22.61
N LEU A 219 33.89 18.82 -21.45
CA LEU A 219 35.11 19.28 -20.76
C LEU A 219 36.41 18.81 -21.41
N SER A 220 36.42 17.66 -22.11
CA SER A 220 37.59 17.11 -22.77
C SER A 220 37.84 17.68 -24.19
N THR A 221 36.85 18.35 -24.78
CA THR A 221 36.95 18.88 -26.18
C THR A 221 37.84 20.15 -26.29
N PRO A 222 37.85 21.12 -25.36
CA PRO A 222 38.66 22.33 -25.48
C PRO A 222 40.22 22.05 -25.48
N GLU A 223 40.63 21.12 -24.67
CA GLU A 223 42.07 20.83 -24.44
C GLU A 223 42.76 20.17 -25.66
N ARG A 224 42.02 19.39 -26.46
CA ARG A 224 42.53 18.80 -27.69
C ARG A 224 42.69 19.81 -28.82
N LEU A 225 41.82 20.81 -28.95
CA LEU A 225 41.90 21.81 -29.99
C LEU A 225 43.07 22.76 -29.75
N ASP A 226 43.38 23.05 -28.50
CA ASP A 226 44.53 23.90 -28.15
C ASP A 226 45.87 23.20 -28.39
N GLN A 227 45.95 21.90 -28.11
CA GLN A 227 47.16 21.08 -28.37
C GLN A 227 47.38 20.91 -29.89
N SER A 228 46.33 20.71 -30.71
CA SER A 228 46.49 20.54 -32.16
C SER A 228 46.92 21.83 -32.86
N ASN A 229 46.54 23.01 -32.35
CA ASN A 229 46.99 24.31 -32.87
C ASN A 229 48.43 24.60 -32.47
N THR A 230 48.89 24.13 -31.33
CA THR A 230 50.30 24.32 -30.87
C THR A 230 51.28 23.42 -31.64
N GLU A 231 50.86 22.23 -32.09
CA GLU A 231 51.66 21.33 -32.92
C GLU A 231 51.69 21.74 -34.41
N ALA A 232 50.69 22.49 -34.90
CA ALA A 232 50.63 22.97 -36.28
C ALA A 232 51.46 24.24 -36.53
N ASP A 233 51.86 24.95 -35.47
CA ASP A 233 52.70 26.18 -35.53
C ASP A 233 54.23 25.90 -35.30
N GLN A 234 54.64 24.63 -35.20
CA GLN A 234 56.04 24.20 -35.15
C GLN A 234 56.46 23.53 -36.48
#